data_b2ff75abd8f2770a80c529276259caca
#
_entry.id   b2ff75abd8f2770a80c529276259caca
#
_cell.length_a   1.000
_cell.length_b   1.000
_cell.length_c   1.000
_cell.angle_alpha   90.00
_cell.angle_beta   90.00
_cell.angle_gamma   90.00
#
_symmetry.space_group_name_H-M   'P 1'
#
loop_
_entity.id
_entity.type
_entity.pdbx_description
1 polymer ?
#
loop_
_entity_poly.entity_id
_entity_poly.type
_entity_poly.pdbx_seq_one_letter_code
_entity_poly.pdbx_strand_id
1 'polypeptide(L)'
;MYQRKIIEKYKKQTIFGSLLSYYEDNKKYFNPDIIEFTKGVSEGSAIEYNKLLYANLFPDITDNHCILVSKIIENKRMNLRTFDLGCPQVTHSLIVFNPKISGTNSTNNTKIHPNKYISLNASIVFGVVTGISEKNIFFGETYYDETLGELNYNGMPFHHISHEILKSCNNLEDADTILEKCNRTSNLQLMLSQKQNARIYFSCVDNLILDQNKENVESVTPNEQGNFKKNLHYLNS
;
A
#
# COMPACT_ATOMS: atom_id res chain seq x y z
N MET A 1 -15.14 -3.18 -12.19
CA MET A 1 -15.85 -4.33 -11.57
C MET A 1 -15.88 -4.20 -10.04
N TYR A 2 -14.83 -3.75 -9.40
CA TYR A 2 -14.69 -3.53 -7.95
C TYR A 2 -15.71 -2.52 -7.36
N GLN A 3 -15.86 -1.36 -7.99
CA GLN A 3 -16.88 -0.38 -7.62
C GLN A 3 -18.29 -0.98 -7.59
N ARG A 4 -18.59 -1.95 -8.45
CA ARG A 4 -19.90 -2.64 -8.46
C ARG A 4 -20.14 -3.46 -7.18
N LYS A 5 -19.12 -4.13 -6.64
CA LYS A 5 -19.29 -4.98 -5.43
C LYS A 5 -19.49 -4.14 -4.16
N ILE A 6 -18.75 -3.02 -4.01
CA ILE A 6 -19.03 -2.06 -2.91
C ILE A 6 -20.44 -1.47 -3.07
N ILE A 7 -20.79 -1.02 -4.27
CA ILE A 7 -22.13 -0.50 -4.56
C ILE A 7 -23.19 -1.57 -4.34
N GLU A 8 -22.92 -2.83 -4.63
CA GLU A 8 -23.86 -3.94 -4.41
C GLU A 8 -24.08 -4.27 -2.94
N LYS A 9 -23.04 -4.28 -2.12
CA LYS A 9 -23.18 -4.46 -0.66
C LYS A 9 -23.98 -3.31 -0.03
N TYR A 10 -23.85 -2.11 -0.58
CA TYR A 10 -24.47 -0.88 -0.06
C TYR A 10 -25.50 -0.25 -1.01
N LYS A 11 -26.19 -1.06 -1.80
CA LYS A 11 -27.12 -0.73 -2.93
C LYS A 11 -28.15 0.38 -2.71
N LYS A 12 -28.28 0.90 -1.49
CA LYS A 12 -29.25 1.97 -1.19
C LYS A 12 -28.60 3.31 -0.87
N GLN A 13 -27.28 3.42 -0.98
CA GLN A 13 -26.54 4.61 -0.59
C GLN A 13 -25.81 5.22 -1.80
N THR A 14 -25.50 6.50 -1.73
CA THR A 14 -24.53 7.13 -2.65
C THR A 14 -23.17 6.48 -2.49
N ILE A 15 -22.28 6.61 -3.47
CA ILE A 15 -20.88 6.12 -3.38
C ILE A 15 -20.23 6.60 -2.07
N PHE A 16 -20.43 7.85 -1.68
CA PHE A 16 -19.93 8.39 -0.41
C PHE A 16 -20.52 7.69 0.83
N GLY A 17 -21.82 7.44 0.84
CA GLY A 17 -22.44 6.70 1.93
C GLY A 17 -21.92 5.26 2.06
N SER A 18 -21.63 4.63 0.94
CA SER A 18 -21.04 3.28 0.91
C SER A 18 -19.61 3.27 1.46
N LEU A 19 -18.79 4.27 1.10
CA LEU A 19 -17.43 4.42 1.61
C LEU A 19 -17.40 4.74 3.11
N LEU A 20 -18.35 5.57 3.59
CA LEU A 20 -18.47 5.85 5.02
C LEU A 20 -18.84 4.59 5.80
N SER A 21 -19.81 3.83 5.31
CA SER A 21 -20.20 2.57 5.96
C SER A 21 -19.04 1.57 5.95
N TYR A 22 -18.29 1.49 4.85
CA TYR A 22 -17.07 0.69 4.76
C TYR A 22 -16.05 1.11 5.81
N TYR A 23 -15.81 2.42 5.98
CA TYR A 23 -14.90 2.93 7.00
C TYR A 23 -15.38 2.56 8.42
N GLU A 24 -16.63 2.83 8.74
CA GLU A 24 -17.19 2.56 10.07
C GLU A 24 -17.08 1.07 10.45
N ASP A 25 -17.30 0.17 9.47
CA ASP A 25 -17.17 -1.27 9.66
C ASP A 25 -15.73 -1.71 9.89
N ASN A 26 -14.75 -0.97 9.34
CA ASN A 26 -13.36 -1.38 9.26
C ASN A 26 -12.37 -0.52 10.05
N LYS A 27 -12.80 0.59 10.63
CA LYS A 27 -11.92 1.55 11.33
C LYS A 27 -11.02 0.93 12.40
N LYS A 28 -11.41 -0.19 12.97
CA LYS A 28 -10.60 -0.95 13.94
C LYS A 28 -9.31 -1.52 13.36
N TYR A 29 -9.24 -1.70 12.04
CA TYR A 29 -8.06 -2.19 11.33
C TYR A 29 -7.19 -1.06 10.79
N PHE A 30 -7.70 0.17 10.77
CA PHE A 30 -6.98 1.29 10.17
C PHE A 30 -5.81 1.73 11.05
N ASN A 31 -4.71 2.09 10.40
CA ASN A 31 -3.55 2.58 11.11
C ASN A 31 -3.87 3.92 11.82
N PRO A 32 -3.67 4.02 13.14
CA PRO A 32 -4.04 5.21 13.90
C PRO A 32 -3.27 6.47 13.47
N ASP A 33 -2.02 6.34 13.04
CA ASP A 33 -1.22 7.49 12.58
C ASP A 33 -1.85 8.14 11.34
N ILE A 34 -2.34 7.31 10.40
CA ILE A 34 -3.01 7.80 9.19
C ILE A 34 -4.33 8.49 9.53
N ILE A 35 -5.06 7.95 10.48
CA ILE A 35 -6.31 8.58 10.96
C ILE A 35 -6.02 9.94 11.60
N GLU A 36 -5.02 10.03 12.47
CA GLU A 36 -4.64 11.30 13.11
C GLU A 36 -4.08 12.31 12.10
N PHE A 37 -3.28 11.84 11.13
CA PHE A 37 -2.81 12.67 10.04
C PHE A 37 -3.99 13.23 9.22
N THR A 38 -4.98 12.40 8.89
CA THR A 38 -6.19 12.81 8.16
C THR A 38 -6.97 13.89 8.91
N LYS A 39 -7.10 13.76 10.25
CA LYS A 39 -7.72 14.79 11.08
C LYS A 39 -6.94 16.11 11.04
N GLY A 40 -5.62 16.05 11.21
CA GLY A 40 -4.78 17.24 11.15
C GLY A 40 -4.86 17.97 9.79
N VAL A 41 -4.90 17.21 8.69
CA VAL A 41 -5.11 17.80 7.35
C VAL A 41 -6.49 18.43 7.24
N SER A 42 -7.54 17.79 7.78
CA SER A 42 -8.88 18.35 7.80
C SER A 42 -8.93 19.69 8.53
N GLU A 43 -8.35 19.76 9.72
CA GLU A 43 -8.29 20.96 10.52
C GLU A 43 -7.50 22.09 9.83
N GLY A 44 -6.34 21.74 9.23
CA GLY A 44 -5.47 22.74 8.58
C GLY A 44 -5.97 23.23 7.22
N SER A 45 -6.73 22.43 6.48
CA SER A 45 -7.20 22.74 5.12
C SER A 45 -8.65 23.23 5.06
N ALA A 46 -9.40 23.15 6.16
CA ALA A 46 -10.84 23.35 6.19
C ALA A 46 -11.65 22.40 5.25
N ILE A 47 -11.05 21.29 4.83
CA ILE A 47 -11.75 20.24 4.09
C ILE A 47 -12.39 19.29 5.11
N GLU A 48 -13.64 18.95 4.90
CA GLU A 48 -14.37 18.03 5.79
C GLU A 48 -13.63 16.68 5.92
N TYR A 49 -13.48 16.23 7.17
CA TYR A 49 -12.79 14.97 7.49
C TYR A 49 -13.28 13.77 6.66
N ASN A 50 -14.60 13.63 6.52
CA ASN A 50 -15.18 12.51 5.76
C ASN A 50 -14.78 12.55 4.27
N LYS A 51 -14.64 13.74 3.67
CA LYS A 51 -14.19 13.86 2.26
C LYS A 51 -12.74 13.40 2.10
N LEU A 52 -11.87 13.76 3.03
CA LEU A 52 -10.48 13.31 3.04
C LEU A 52 -10.39 11.80 3.29
N LEU A 53 -11.20 11.29 4.20
CA LEU A 53 -11.27 9.87 4.48
C LEU A 53 -11.70 9.05 3.26
N TYR A 54 -12.72 9.50 2.51
CA TYR A 54 -13.14 8.84 1.28
C TYR A 54 -12.05 8.87 0.21
N ALA A 55 -11.37 9.99 0.08
CA ALA A 55 -10.25 10.11 -0.83
C ALA A 55 -9.14 9.12 -0.49
N ASN A 56 -8.91 8.88 0.80
CA ASN A 56 -7.94 7.89 1.26
C ASN A 56 -8.35 6.45 0.97
N LEU A 57 -9.63 6.14 0.95
CA LEU A 57 -10.12 4.79 0.64
C LEU A 57 -10.15 4.51 -0.87
N PHE A 58 -10.03 5.56 -1.69
CA PHE A 58 -10.13 5.46 -3.14
C PHE A 58 -9.12 4.48 -3.77
N PRO A 59 -7.84 4.44 -3.37
CA PRO A 59 -6.88 3.48 -3.93
C PRO A 59 -7.24 2.02 -3.71
N ASP A 60 -7.89 1.71 -2.60
CA ASP A 60 -8.34 0.35 -2.28
C ASP A 60 -9.50 -0.14 -3.15
N ILE A 61 -10.19 0.78 -3.82
CA ILE A 61 -11.39 0.49 -4.61
C ILE A 61 -11.21 0.74 -6.11
N THR A 62 -10.02 1.16 -6.53
CA THR A 62 -9.71 1.44 -7.94
C THR A 62 -8.72 0.43 -8.50
N ASP A 63 -8.96 0.05 -9.74
CA ASP A 63 -8.04 -0.79 -10.49
C ASP A 63 -6.87 0.07 -10.97
N ASN A 64 -5.68 -0.23 -10.48
CA ASN A 64 -4.46 0.49 -10.85
C ASN A 64 -3.56 -0.45 -11.66
N HIS A 65 -3.21 -0.05 -12.86
CA HIS A 65 -2.28 -0.80 -13.70
C HIS A 65 -0.88 -0.21 -13.54
N CYS A 66 0.06 -1.03 -13.08
CA CYS A 66 1.41 -0.58 -12.79
C CYS A 66 2.44 -1.62 -13.24
N ILE A 67 3.67 -1.16 -13.45
CA ILE A 67 4.84 -2.01 -13.63
C ILE A 67 5.75 -1.79 -12.44
N LEU A 68 6.23 -2.88 -11.87
CA LEU A 68 7.20 -2.88 -10.78
C LEU A 68 8.45 -3.63 -11.25
N VAL A 69 9.61 -2.99 -11.15
CA VAL A 69 10.90 -3.61 -11.46
C VAL A 69 11.88 -3.29 -10.34
N SER A 70 12.59 -4.29 -9.87
CA SER A 70 13.71 -4.12 -8.95
C SER A 70 14.92 -4.88 -9.46
N LYS A 71 15.99 -4.18 -9.73
CA LYS A 71 17.21 -4.73 -10.35
C LYS A 71 18.48 -4.17 -9.68
N ILE A 72 19.53 -4.99 -9.63
CA ILE A 72 20.87 -4.52 -9.30
C ILE A 72 21.56 -4.04 -10.58
N ILE A 73 21.99 -2.80 -10.59
CA ILE A 73 22.75 -2.17 -11.65
C ILE A 73 23.99 -1.54 -11.00
N GLU A 74 25.18 -1.91 -11.44
CA GLU A 74 26.44 -1.40 -10.88
C GLU A 74 26.51 -1.50 -9.34
N ASN A 75 26.11 -2.63 -8.79
CA ASN A 75 26.03 -2.92 -7.35
C ASN A 75 25.07 -2.00 -6.56
N LYS A 76 24.17 -1.29 -7.24
CA LYS A 76 23.14 -0.47 -6.62
C LYS A 76 21.76 -1.01 -6.92
N ARG A 77 20.91 -1.07 -5.89
CA ARG A 77 19.49 -1.41 -6.06
C ARG A 77 18.79 -0.26 -6.77
N MET A 78 18.18 -0.57 -7.90
CA MET A 78 17.31 0.32 -8.65
C MET A 78 15.89 -0.23 -8.60
N ASN A 79 14.95 0.61 -8.18
CA ASN A 79 13.53 0.28 -8.19
C ASN A 79 12.80 1.23 -9.13
N LEU A 80 11.98 0.67 -9.99
CA LEU A 80 11.13 1.41 -10.91
C LEU A 80 9.68 1.05 -10.62
N ARG A 81 8.82 2.04 -10.62
CA ARG A 81 7.37 1.87 -10.68
C ARG A 81 6.77 2.82 -11.69
N THR A 82 5.89 2.30 -12.56
CA THR A 82 4.94 3.14 -13.27
C THR A 82 3.67 3.28 -12.43
N PHE A 83 3.01 4.42 -12.54
CA PHE A 83 1.80 4.70 -11.77
C PHE A 83 0.72 5.14 -12.74
N ASP A 84 -0.17 4.21 -13.11
CA ASP A 84 -1.26 4.46 -14.03
C ASP A 84 -2.59 4.38 -13.29
N LEU A 85 -3.15 5.53 -12.96
CA LEU A 85 -4.42 5.63 -12.24
C LEU A 85 -5.62 5.76 -13.17
N GLY A 86 -5.43 5.79 -14.49
CA GLY A 86 -6.51 6.02 -15.46
C GLY A 86 -7.25 7.36 -15.27
N CYS A 87 -6.74 8.23 -14.40
CA CYS A 87 -7.33 9.53 -14.08
C CYS A 87 -6.30 10.66 -14.32
N PRO A 88 -6.37 11.36 -15.46
CA PRO A 88 -5.37 12.36 -15.83
C PRO A 88 -5.34 13.60 -14.93
N GLN A 89 -6.31 13.75 -14.04
CA GLN A 89 -6.43 14.88 -13.12
C GLN A 89 -5.80 14.63 -11.76
N VAL A 90 -5.34 13.41 -11.49
CA VAL A 90 -4.68 13.11 -10.22
C VAL A 90 -3.27 13.65 -10.24
N THR A 91 -3.00 14.61 -9.38
CA THR A 91 -1.64 15.10 -9.13
C THR A 91 -0.90 14.16 -8.20
N HIS A 92 0.42 14.14 -8.31
CA HIS A 92 1.27 13.35 -7.41
C HIS A 92 1.88 14.26 -6.34
N SER A 93 2.06 13.70 -5.16
CA SER A 93 2.74 14.37 -4.06
C SER A 93 3.90 13.53 -3.55
N LEU A 94 5.01 14.19 -3.21
CA LEU A 94 6.11 13.61 -2.48
C LEU A 94 5.93 13.94 -1.00
N ILE A 95 5.75 12.92 -0.18
CA ILE A 95 5.57 13.05 1.26
C ILE A 95 6.84 12.59 1.95
N VAL A 96 7.37 13.42 2.84
CA VAL A 96 8.49 13.07 3.73
C VAL A 96 7.93 12.83 5.11
N PHE A 97 7.91 11.58 5.54
CA PHE A 97 7.58 11.20 6.90
C PHE A 97 8.83 11.31 7.79
N ASN A 98 8.79 12.23 8.72
CA ASN A 98 9.87 12.46 9.67
C ASN A 98 9.30 12.52 11.09
N PRO A 99 9.12 11.39 11.76
CA PRO A 99 8.47 11.34 13.05
C PRO A 99 9.28 12.09 14.07
N LYS A 100 8.66 13.06 14.76
CA LYS A 100 9.25 13.68 15.93
C LYS A 100 9.12 12.69 17.09
N ILE A 101 10.21 12.47 17.79
CA ILE A 101 10.18 11.71 19.03
C ILE A 101 9.51 12.59 20.08
N SER A 102 8.20 12.48 20.21
CA SER A 102 7.47 13.14 21.29
C SER A 102 7.28 12.17 22.44
N GLY A 103 8.02 12.41 23.52
CA GLY A 103 7.72 11.85 24.82
C GLY A 103 8.25 10.43 25.09
N THR A 104 8.83 10.28 26.24
CA THR A 104 9.17 9.01 26.89
C THR A 104 7.89 8.36 27.39
N ASN A 105 7.33 7.40 26.66
CA ASN A 105 6.45 6.43 27.30
C ASN A 105 7.32 5.45 28.07
N SER A 106 7.45 5.72 29.37
CA SER A 106 8.36 5.08 30.32
C SER A 106 7.83 3.81 30.92
N THR A 107 7.54 2.79 30.12
CA THR A 107 7.23 1.48 30.72
C THR A 107 8.05 0.30 30.21
N ASN A 108 8.75 0.42 29.07
CA ASN A 108 9.75 -0.56 28.69
C ASN A 108 10.92 0.14 27.98
N ASN A 109 12.14 -0.06 28.46
CA ASN A 109 13.40 0.62 28.07
C ASN A 109 13.87 0.42 26.62
N THR A 110 13.04 0.02 25.68
CA THR A 110 13.34 -0.01 24.27
C THR A 110 12.61 1.11 23.53
N LYS A 111 13.30 2.25 23.37
CA LYS A 111 12.82 3.31 22.47
C LYS A 111 12.87 2.78 21.03
N ILE A 112 11.76 2.27 20.54
CA ILE A 112 11.60 2.02 19.11
C ILE A 112 11.44 3.40 18.45
N HIS A 113 12.50 3.85 17.77
CA HIS A 113 12.43 5.05 16.96
C HIS A 113 11.80 4.67 15.62
N PRO A 114 10.64 5.26 15.27
CA PRO A 114 10.05 4.99 13.97
C PRO A 114 10.99 5.49 12.87
N ASN A 115 11.10 4.72 11.78
CA ASN A 115 11.93 5.08 10.64
C ASN A 115 11.35 6.28 9.90
N LYS A 116 12.24 7.09 9.36
CA LYS A 116 11.88 8.09 8.35
C LYS A 116 11.67 7.40 7.01
N TYR A 117 10.77 7.93 6.20
CA TYR A 117 10.60 7.46 4.83
C TYR A 117 10.17 8.59 3.91
N ILE A 118 10.32 8.36 2.61
CA ILE A 118 9.79 9.19 1.54
C ILE A 118 8.79 8.34 0.77
N SER A 119 7.62 8.90 0.47
CA SER A 119 6.61 8.26 -0.37
C SER A 119 6.15 9.15 -1.51
N LEU A 120 5.88 8.53 -2.65
CA LEU A 120 5.22 9.12 -3.79
C LEU A 120 3.77 8.61 -3.82
N ASN A 121 2.83 9.52 -3.70
CA ASN A 121 1.41 9.21 -3.60
C ASN A 121 0.59 9.99 -4.61
N ALA A 122 -0.63 9.55 -4.87
CA ALA A 122 -1.67 10.45 -5.35
C ALA A 122 -1.96 11.50 -4.28
N SER A 123 -2.14 12.77 -4.63
CA SER A 123 -2.14 13.91 -3.70
C SER A 123 -3.14 13.83 -2.54
N ILE A 124 -4.15 12.99 -2.68
CA ILE A 124 -5.23 12.82 -1.69
C ILE A 124 -5.07 11.56 -0.85
N VAL A 125 -4.03 10.75 -1.10
CA VAL A 125 -3.79 9.49 -0.39
C VAL A 125 -2.78 9.72 0.72
N PHE A 126 -3.20 9.48 1.96
CA PHE A 126 -2.34 9.45 3.13
C PHE A 126 -1.92 8.00 3.42
N GLY A 127 -0.70 7.80 3.83
CA GLY A 127 -0.08 6.48 3.88
C GLY A 127 0.98 6.34 2.78
N VAL A 128 1.22 5.16 2.27
CA VAL A 128 2.25 4.93 1.26
C VAL A 128 1.70 4.12 0.09
N VAL A 129 1.74 4.69 -1.09
CA VAL A 129 1.48 3.97 -2.36
C VAL A 129 2.79 3.41 -2.91
N THR A 130 3.83 4.22 -2.93
CA THR A 130 5.19 3.79 -3.24
C THR A 130 6.15 4.58 -2.37
N GLY A 131 7.15 3.92 -1.79
CA GLY A 131 8.06 4.63 -0.91
C GLY A 131 9.34 3.88 -0.59
N ILE A 132 10.23 4.58 0.08
CA ILE A 132 11.48 4.03 0.59
C ILE A 132 11.80 4.58 1.98
N SER A 133 12.17 3.69 2.91
CA SER A 133 12.56 4.07 4.26
C SER A 133 14.06 4.38 4.38
N GLU A 134 14.45 5.00 5.48
CA GLU A 134 15.87 5.20 5.84
C GLU A 134 16.65 3.89 6.05
N LYS A 135 15.95 2.76 6.19
CA LYS A 135 16.54 1.42 6.20
C LYS A 135 16.73 0.86 4.80
N ASN A 136 16.47 1.67 3.77
CA ASN A 136 16.49 1.27 2.36
C ASN A 136 15.50 0.16 2.01
N ILE A 137 14.40 0.04 2.75
CA ILE A 137 13.29 -0.81 2.36
C ILE A 137 12.45 -0.03 1.37
N PHE A 138 12.37 -0.51 0.14
CA PHE A 138 11.45 -0.03 -0.88
C PHE A 138 10.14 -0.81 -0.80
N PHE A 139 9.04 -0.11 -0.99
CA PHE A 139 7.70 -0.68 -1.13
C PHE A 139 7.05 -0.15 -2.41
N GLY A 140 6.46 -1.04 -3.19
CA GLY A 140 5.59 -0.72 -4.32
C GLY A 140 4.47 -1.75 -4.42
N GLU A 141 3.35 -1.36 -5.00
CA GLU A 141 2.22 -2.24 -5.23
C GLU A 141 1.74 -2.13 -6.68
N THR A 142 1.06 -3.16 -7.13
CA THR A 142 0.27 -3.16 -8.36
C THR A 142 -0.96 -4.05 -8.18
N TYR A 143 -1.98 -3.75 -8.95
CA TYR A 143 -3.20 -4.53 -8.94
C TYR A 143 -2.95 -6.00 -9.33
N TYR A 144 -3.75 -6.89 -8.76
CA TYR A 144 -3.74 -8.31 -9.07
C TYR A 144 -5.16 -8.78 -9.40
N ASP A 145 -5.31 -9.64 -10.43
CA ASP A 145 -6.59 -10.03 -10.97
C ASP A 145 -7.53 -10.64 -9.92
N GLU A 146 -8.80 -10.28 -10.01
CA GLU A 146 -9.89 -10.63 -9.11
C GLU A 146 -10.22 -12.14 -9.06
N THR A 147 -9.66 -12.95 -9.97
CA THR A 147 -9.96 -14.39 -10.02
C THR A 147 -9.43 -15.18 -8.81
N LEU A 148 -8.67 -14.56 -7.94
CA LEU A 148 -7.96 -15.21 -6.84
C LEU A 148 -8.61 -15.04 -5.47
N GLY A 149 -9.83 -14.58 -5.38
CA GLY A 149 -10.57 -14.51 -4.14
C GLY A 149 -11.51 -13.33 -4.02
N GLU A 150 -12.41 -13.41 -3.06
CA GLU A 150 -13.30 -12.31 -2.72
C GLU A 150 -12.54 -11.25 -1.94
N LEU A 151 -12.90 -9.99 -2.18
CA LEU A 151 -12.36 -8.86 -1.44
C LEU A 151 -12.84 -8.88 0.00
N ASN A 152 -11.91 -8.73 0.91
CA ASN A 152 -12.23 -8.64 2.32
C ASN A 152 -12.40 -7.18 2.73
N TYR A 153 -13.61 -6.81 3.00
CA TYR A 153 -13.86 -5.47 3.53
C TYR A 153 -13.56 -5.36 5.04
N ASN A 154 -13.01 -6.40 5.66
CA ASN A 154 -12.65 -6.43 7.07
C ASN A 154 -11.13 -6.50 7.25
N GLY A 155 -10.43 -5.49 6.74
CA GLY A 155 -8.97 -5.47 6.77
C GLY A 155 -8.38 -4.06 6.75
N MET A 156 -7.06 -4.02 6.82
CA MET A 156 -6.28 -2.79 6.73
C MET A 156 -6.04 -2.45 5.25
N PRO A 157 -6.31 -1.21 4.81
CA PRO A 157 -5.95 -0.74 3.47
C PRO A 157 -4.45 -0.90 3.20
N PHE A 158 -4.08 -1.22 1.95
CA PHE A 158 -2.68 -1.50 1.62
C PHE A 158 -1.75 -0.32 1.91
N HIS A 159 -2.19 0.90 1.68
CA HIS A 159 -1.40 2.10 1.93
C HIS A 159 -1.19 2.39 3.43
N HIS A 160 -1.99 1.79 4.31
CA HIS A 160 -1.76 1.76 5.75
C HIS A 160 -0.76 0.66 6.14
N ILE A 161 -0.83 -0.51 5.49
CA ILE A 161 0.12 -1.61 5.69
C ILE A 161 1.53 -1.15 5.28
N SER A 162 1.64 -0.52 4.12
CA SER A 162 2.91 -0.01 3.62
C SER A 162 3.50 1.11 4.49
N HIS A 163 2.65 1.98 5.04
CA HIS A 163 3.08 2.95 6.05
C HIS A 163 3.69 2.24 7.26
N GLU A 164 3.02 1.23 7.80
CA GLU A 164 3.53 0.48 8.95
C GLU A 164 4.85 -0.22 8.64
N ILE A 165 4.98 -0.84 7.46
CA ILE A 165 6.23 -1.47 7.02
C ILE A 165 7.37 -0.46 6.96
N LEU A 166 7.19 0.67 6.25
CA LEU A 166 8.27 1.64 6.09
C LEU A 166 8.63 2.34 7.40
N LYS A 167 7.65 2.54 8.28
CA LYS A 167 7.85 3.16 9.59
C LYS A 167 8.56 2.26 10.59
N SER A 168 8.27 0.96 10.59
CA SER A 168 8.67 0.09 11.71
C SER A 168 9.69 -1.00 11.37
N CYS A 169 9.81 -1.41 10.09
CA CYS A 169 10.69 -2.50 9.71
C CYS A 169 12.15 -2.06 9.53
N ASN A 170 13.08 -2.92 9.94
CA ASN A 170 14.52 -2.76 9.73
C ASN A 170 15.04 -3.63 8.60
N ASN A 171 14.32 -4.69 8.26
CA ASN A 171 14.65 -5.68 7.24
C ASN A 171 13.40 -6.25 6.60
N LEU A 172 13.55 -7.11 5.58
CA LEU A 172 12.42 -7.72 4.88
C LEU A 172 11.70 -8.77 5.73
N GLU A 173 12.37 -9.40 6.68
CA GLU A 173 11.79 -10.38 7.60
C GLU A 173 10.79 -9.73 8.59
N ASP A 174 11.08 -8.49 9.01
CA ASP A 174 10.13 -7.70 9.80
C ASP A 174 8.87 -7.40 8.97
N ALA A 175 9.04 -7.09 7.68
CA ALA A 175 7.92 -6.84 6.78
C ALA A 175 7.08 -8.09 6.53
N ASP A 176 7.71 -9.27 6.39
CA ASP A 176 7.00 -10.56 6.31
C ASP A 176 6.08 -10.74 7.51
N THR A 177 6.61 -10.48 8.71
CA THR A 177 5.85 -10.62 9.95
C THR A 177 4.62 -9.72 10.00
N ILE A 178 4.71 -8.50 9.46
CA ILE A 178 3.56 -7.60 9.36
C ILE A 178 2.56 -8.11 8.33
N LEU A 179 3.03 -8.49 7.14
CA LEU A 179 2.18 -8.99 6.06
C LEU A 179 1.43 -10.26 6.43
N GLU A 180 2.06 -11.17 7.18
CA GLU A 180 1.44 -12.42 7.64
C GLU A 180 0.34 -12.18 8.69
N LYS A 181 0.53 -11.18 9.56
CA LYS A 181 -0.39 -10.92 10.67
C LYS A 181 -1.54 -9.99 10.33
N CYS A 182 -1.40 -9.15 9.29
CA CYS A 182 -2.45 -8.19 8.98
C CYS A 182 -3.59 -8.83 8.19
N ASN A 183 -4.83 -8.45 8.54
CA ASN A 183 -5.96 -8.67 7.66
C ASN A 183 -5.87 -7.67 6.50
N ARG A 184 -6.01 -8.14 5.28
CA ARG A 184 -5.86 -7.35 4.05
C ARG A 184 -7.20 -7.14 3.38
N THR A 185 -7.37 -5.99 2.74
CA THR A 185 -8.64 -5.61 2.08
C THR A 185 -8.71 -6.00 0.62
N SER A 186 -7.57 -6.03 -0.07
CA SER A 186 -7.49 -6.12 -1.53
C SER A 186 -6.48 -7.15 -1.99
N ASN A 187 -6.67 -7.62 -3.23
CA ASN A 187 -5.73 -8.50 -3.91
C ASN A 187 -4.73 -7.66 -4.69
N LEU A 188 -3.48 -7.70 -4.25
CA LEU A 188 -2.39 -6.91 -4.81
C LEU A 188 -1.13 -7.75 -5.00
N GLN A 189 -0.33 -7.39 -5.96
CA GLN A 189 1.09 -7.73 -5.93
C GLN A 189 1.85 -6.66 -5.18
N LEU A 190 2.62 -7.08 -4.19
CA LEU A 190 3.47 -6.21 -3.41
C LEU A 190 4.93 -6.51 -3.74
N MET A 191 5.70 -5.48 -4.01
CA MET A 191 7.14 -5.60 -4.16
C MET A 191 7.85 -4.91 -2.99
N LEU A 192 8.67 -5.67 -2.31
CA LEU A 192 9.58 -5.19 -1.28
C LEU A 192 11.01 -5.44 -1.72
N SER A 193 11.89 -4.48 -1.54
CA SER A 193 13.31 -4.71 -1.77
C SER A 193 14.18 -4.01 -0.76
N GLN A 194 15.33 -4.63 -0.45
CA GLN A 194 16.35 -4.07 0.41
C GLN A 194 17.72 -4.67 0.06
N LYS A 195 18.73 -3.83 -0.11
CA LYS A 195 20.10 -4.28 -0.47
C LYS A 195 20.09 -5.20 -1.69
N GLN A 196 20.53 -6.45 -1.53
CA GLN A 196 20.63 -7.44 -2.61
C GLN A 196 19.35 -8.26 -2.81
N ASN A 197 18.35 -8.12 -1.94
CA ASN A 197 17.15 -8.95 -1.97
C ASN A 197 15.94 -8.14 -2.45
N ALA A 198 15.11 -8.78 -3.28
CA ALA A 198 13.78 -8.28 -3.62
C ALA A 198 12.78 -9.43 -3.55
N ARG A 199 11.58 -9.12 -3.08
CA ARG A 199 10.49 -10.07 -2.88
C ARG A 199 9.24 -9.57 -3.59
N ILE A 200 8.54 -10.48 -4.25
CA ILE A 200 7.18 -10.23 -4.75
C ILE A 200 6.23 -11.14 -4.00
N TYR A 201 5.15 -10.57 -3.52
CA TYR A 201 4.08 -11.26 -2.85
C TYR A 201 2.79 -11.11 -3.64
N PHE A 202 2.04 -12.19 -3.75
CA PHE A 202 0.62 -12.12 -4.02
C PHE A 202 -0.09 -11.97 -2.68
N SER A 203 -0.52 -10.77 -2.40
CA SER A 203 -1.25 -10.41 -1.20
C SER A 203 -2.74 -10.54 -1.48
N CYS A 204 -3.27 -11.73 -1.30
CA CYS A 204 -4.70 -11.99 -1.36
C CYS A 204 -5.31 -11.83 0.04
N VAL A 205 -6.62 -11.66 0.08
CA VAL A 205 -7.37 -11.47 1.33
C VAL A 205 -7.10 -12.59 2.32
N ASP A 206 -7.21 -13.82 1.88
CA ASP A 206 -7.09 -15.01 2.75
C ASP A 206 -5.68 -15.62 2.72
N ASN A 207 -4.85 -15.24 1.76
CA ASN A 207 -3.54 -15.83 1.55
C ASN A 207 -2.48 -14.78 1.25
N LEU A 208 -1.30 -14.99 1.79
CA LEU A 208 -0.07 -14.31 1.42
C LEU A 208 0.86 -15.33 0.78
N ILE A 209 1.19 -15.14 -0.48
CA ILE A 209 2.07 -16.04 -1.23
C ILE A 209 3.33 -15.27 -1.58
N LEU A 210 4.47 -15.72 -1.07
CA LEU A 210 5.76 -15.23 -1.54
C LEU A 210 6.06 -15.88 -2.90
N ASP A 211 5.89 -15.13 -3.97
CA ASP A 211 6.10 -15.59 -5.34
C ASP A 211 7.59 -15.56 -5.72
N GLN A 212 8.28 -14.48 -5.38
CA GLN A 212 9.69 -14.29 -5.73
C GLN A 212 10.48 -13.78 -4.53
N ASN A 213 11.66 -14.37 -4.35
CA ASN A 213 12.67 -13.92 -3.38
C ASN A 213 14.04 -14.00 -4.07
N LYS A 214 14.41 -12.96 -4.80
CA LYS A 214 15.56 -12.93 -5.71
C LYS A 214 16.27 -11.59 -5.68
N GLU A 215 17.44 -11.57 -6.30
CA GLU A 215 18.18 -10.35 -6.51
C GLU A 215 17.47 -9.39 -7.47
N ASN A 216 16.88 -9.93 -8.54
CA ASN A 216 16.16 -9.14 -9.53
C ASN A 216 14.74 -9.68 -9.68
N VAL A 217 13.75 -8.80 -9.63
CA VAL A 217 12.32 -9.13 -9.77
C VAL A 217 11.61 -8.13 -10.66
N GLU A 218 10.60 -8.62 -11.35
CA GLU A 218 9.71 -7.82 -12.18
C GLU A 218 8.28 -8.27 -12.00
N SER A 219 7.37 -7.33 -11.89
CA SER A 219 5.94 -7.57 -11.87
C SER A 219 5.23 -6.57 -12.77
N VAL A 220 4.36 -7.08 -13.61
CA VAL A 220 3.53 -6.31 -14.53
C VAL A 220 2.08 -6.69 -14.30
N THR A 221 1.21 -5.70 -14.13
CA THR A 221 -0.24 -5.95 -14.08
C THR A 221 -0.68 -6.58 -15.40
N PRO A 222 -1.50 -7.63 -15.39
CA PRO A 222 -2.03 -8.23 -16.60
C PRO A 222 -2.86 -7.22 -17.38
N ASN A 223 -2.76 -7.28 -18.70
CA ASN A 223 -3.67 -6.55 -19.56
C ASN A 223 -5.08 -7.19 -19.49
N GLU A 224 -6.10 -6.48 -19.94
CA GLU A 224 -7.51 -6.87 -19.92
C GLU A 224 -7.81 -8.25 -20.57
N GLN A 225 -6.82 -8.88 -21.20
CA GLN A 225 -6.94 -10.18 -21.87
C GLN A 225 -6.52 -11.37 -20.98
N GLY A 226 -6.23 -11.17 -19.71
CA GLY A 226 -6.01 -12.25 -18.74
C GLY A 226 -4.75 -13.11 -18.95
N ASN A 227 -3.78 -12.66 -19.73
CA ASN A 227 -2.56 -13.42 -20.03
C ASN A 227 -1.52 -13.34 -18.90
N PHE A 228 -1.91 -13.77 -17.71
CA PHE A 228 -1.09 -13.74 -16.49
C PHE A 228 0.23 -14.49 -16.58
N LYS A 229 0.21 -15.66 -17.19
CA LYS A 229 1.39 -16.55 -17.19
C LYS A 229 2.55 -16.09 -18.07
N LYS A 230 2.36 -15.05 -18.91
CA LYS A 230 3.39 -14.57 -19.82
C LYS A 230 4.18 -13.35 -19.33
N ASN A 231 3.73 -12.67 -18.27
CA ASN A 231 4.28 -11.39 -17.88
C ASN A 231 5.22 -11.44 -16.65
N LEU A 232 5.40 -12.62 -16.06
CA LEU A 232 6.44 -12.84 -15.04
C LEU A 232 7.77 -13.14 -15.76
N HIS A 233 8.48 -12.11 -16.15
CA HIS A 233 9.80 -12.24 -16.74
C HIS A 233 10.89 -12.15 -15.65
N TYR A 234 11.62 -13.23 -15.53
CA TYR A 234 12.86 -13.23 -14.77
C TYR A 234 13.94 -12.54 -15.63
N LEU A 235 14.42 -11.41 -15.17
CA LEU A 235 15.60 -10.81 -15.77
C LEU A 235 16.82 -11.65 -15.35
N ASN A 236 17.08 -12.73 -16.10
CA ASN A 236 18.36 -13.39 -16.03
C ASN A 236 19.35 -12.50 -16.78
N SER A 237 20.28 -11.91 -16.06
CA SER A 237 21.47 -11.25 -16.60
C SER A 237 22.52 -12.26 -16.94
#